data_9247f1c9e63792f0044dbee7e92ed0dc
#
_entry.id   9247f1c9e63792f0044dbee7e92ed0dc
#
_cell.length_a   1.000
_cell.length_b   1.000
_cell.length_c   1.000
_cell.angle_alpha   90.00
_cell.angle_beta   90.00
_cell.angle_gamma   90.00
#
_symmetry.space_group_name_H-M   'P 1'
#
loop_
_entity.id
_entity.type
_entity.pdbx_description
1 polymer ?
#
loop_
_entity_poly.entity_id
_entity_poly.type
_entity_poly.pdbx_seq_one_letter_code
_entity_poly.pdbx_strand_id
1 'polypeptide(L)'
;MLKKYSINFIFYFLSFIFCSIVSNGQSRFVENIGQLPQNVFAKSDIQGGVLFVEKAKFTFAFFDEEKLSAIHSNKNTDDIINSHAYSMEFLNHNPSFTISLLDKSNYYENYYLKEKYLDSAYFFNEVFQENIYDNIDLLLYSRNKQLKYDIIINPFAQTKNIKIKYRGHERIRISNGNLIIQNSFNSTTELAPYAYQVFGSDTVEVRCSYILKNNIISFSFPNSYINSEKLIIDPTLIFSTYSGASSNNFGFS
;
A
#
# COMPACT_ATOMS: atom_id res chain seq x y z
N MET A 1 5.84 25.95 -11.94
CA MET A 1 4.57 25.81 -12.68
C MET A 1 3.91 24.52 -12.19
N LEU A 2 3.12 24.60 -11.12
CA LEU A 2 2.49 23.45 -10.49
C LEU A 2 1.35 22.97 -11.41
N LYS A 3 1.49 21.77 -11.99
CA LYS A 3 0.40 21.11 -12.68
C LYS A 3 -0.65 20.72 -11.65
N LYS A 4 -1.74 21.50 -11.57
CA LYS A 4 -2.98 21.11 -10.91
C LYS A 4 -3.52 19.89 -11.65
N TYR A 5 -3.35 18.71 -11.10
CA TYR A 5 -4.17 17.59 -11.47
C TYR A 5 -5.52 17.80 -10.79
N SER A 6 -6.52 18.17 -11.58
CA SER A 6 -7.90 18.24 -11.15
C SER A 6 -8.38 16.80 -10.88
N ILE A 7 -8.31 16.39 -9.64
CA ILE A 7 -8.85 15.10 -9.21
C ILE A 7 -10.26 15.40 -8.68
N ASN A 8 -11.26 15.27 -9.53
CA ASN A 8 -12.68 15.22 -9.13
C ASN A 8 -12.97 14.04 -8.16
N PHE A 9 -11.95 13.30 -7.79
CA PHE A 9 -11.97 12.17 -6.86
C PHE A 9 -12.02 12.59 -5.38
N ILE A 10 -11.61 13.83 -5.07
CA ILE A 10 -11.44 14.29 -3.68
C ILE A 10 -12.77 14.72 -3.05
N PHE A 11 -13.74 15.18 -3.83
CA PHE A 11 -14.97 15.76 -3.27
C PHE A 11 -15.92 14.75 -2.61
N TYR A 12 -15.84 13.46 -2.94
CA TYR A 12 -16.62 12.41 -2.29
C TYR A 12 -15.97 11.86 -1.02
N PHE A 13 -14.71 12.22 -0.74
CA PHE A 13 -13.92 11.66 0.35
C PHE A 13 -14.05 12.41 1.69
N LEU A 14 -14.43 13.69 1.65
CA LEU A 14 -14.46 14.56 2.84
C LEU A 14 -15.58 14.23 3.85
N SER A 15 -16.60 13.48 3.46
CA SER A 15 -17.65 13.05 4.39
C SER A 15 -17.31 11.80 5.21
N PHE A 16 -16.11 11.22 5.02
CA PHE A 16 -15.72 9.91 5.57
C PHE A 16 -14.71 9.94 6.71
N ILE A 17 -14.19 11.12 7.08
CA ILE A 17 -13.23 11.23 8.19
C ILE A 17 -14.00 11.37 9.51
N PHE A 18 -14.82 10.40 9.87
CA PHE A 18 -15.38 10.34 11.21
C PHE A 18 -14.97 9.04 11.91
N CYS A 19 -14.25 9.23 13.02
CA CYS A 19 -13.94 8.23 14.03
C CYS A 19 -12.83 7.24 13.72
N SER A 20 -11.61 7.69 13.47
CA SER A 20 -10.46 6.89 13.86
C SER A 20 -10.15 7.15 15.33
N ILE A 21 -10.82 6.41 16.22
CA ILE A 21 -10.21 6.08 17.51
C ILE A 21 -8.87 5.46 17.12
N VAL A 22 -7.75 6.00 17.60
CA VAL A 22 -6.42 5.44 17.47
C VAL A 22 -6.48 4.05 18.13
N SER A 23 -7.02 3.09 17.43
CA SER A 23 -6.90 1.70 17.74
C SER A 23 -5.46 1.34 17.44
N ASN A 24 -4.71 0.92 18.44
CA ASN A 24 -3.39 0.29 18.33
C ASN A 24 -3.47 -1.05 17.56
N GLY A 25 -4.30 -1.11 16.52
CA GLY A 25 -4.63 -2.29 15.74
C GLY A 25 -3.70 -2.51 14.55
N GLN A 26 -3.63 -3.74 14.14
CA GLN A 26 -3.08 -4.20 12.88
C GLN A 26 -3.86 -3.50 11.73
N SER A 27 -3.18 -2.98 10.71
CA SER A 27 -3.84 -2.46 9.52
C SER A 27 -4.69 -3.57 8.89
N ARG A 28 -5.95 -3.30 8.63
CA ARG A 28 -6.91 -4.25 8.06
C ARG A 28 -7.49 -3.67 6.80
N PHE A 29 -7.99 -4.52 5.94
CA PHE A 29 -8.61 -4.13 4.67
C PHE A 29 -10.13 -4.13 4.83
N VAL A 30 -10.77 -2.99 4.57
CA VAL A 30 -12.22 -2.87 4.53
C VAL A 30 -12.69 -3.11 3.10
N GLU A 31 -13.60 -4.04 2.92
CA GLU A 31 -14.18 -4.33 1.60
C GLU A 31 -14.96 -3.14 1.04
N ASN A 32 -15.00 -3.03 -0.28
CA ASN A 32 -15.86 -2.07 -0.95
C ASN A 32 -17.23 -2.67 -1.24
N ILE A 33 -18.24 -2.24 -0.49
CA ILE A 33 -19.65 -2.59 -0.70
C ILE A 33 -20.44 -1.48 -1.40
N GLY A 34 -19.73 -0.48 -1.98
CA GLY A 34 -20.28 0.67 -2.72
C GLY A 34 -20.02 2.02 -2.06
N GLN A 35 -19.20 2.07 -0.99
CA GLN A 35 -18.72 3.31 -0.36
C GLN A 35 -17.51 3.92 -1.07
N LEU A 36 -16.83 3.17 -1.92
CA LEU A 36 -15.68 3.60 -2.70
C LEU A 36 -15.98 3.47 -4.19
N PRO A 37 -15.17 4.09 -5.08
CA PRO A 37 -15.28 3.89 -6.52
C PRO A 37 -15.22 2.40 -6.91
N GLN A 38 -15.92 2.05 -7.96
CA GLN A 38 -16.10 0.66 -8.39
C GLN A 38 -14.79 -0.08 -8.74
N ASN A 39 -13.74 0.66 -9.13
CA ASN A 39 -12.42 0.08 -9.42
C ASN A 39 -11.60 -0.21 -8.16
N VAL A 40 -12.01 0.28 -6.99
CA VAL A 40 -11.38 -0.01 -5.70
C VAL A 40 -12.02 -1.26 -5.11
N PHE A 41 -11.21 -2.24 -4.78
CA PHE A 41 -11.64 -3.51 -4.20
C PHE A 41 -11.72 -3.44 -2.67
N ALA A 42 -10.71 -2.82 -2.06
CA ALA A 42 -10.65 -2.62 -0.62
C ALA A 42 -9.82 -1.38 -0.29
N LYS A 43 -9.96 -0.86 0.93
CA LYS A 43 -9.09 0.17 1.50
C LYS A 43 -8.44 -0.32 2.79
N SER A 44 -7.30 0.28 3.16
CA SER A 44 -6.68 0.12 4.47
C SER A 44 -6.13 1.45 4.95
N ASP A 45 -6.34 1.78 6.22
CA ASP A 45 -5.70 2.94 6.82
C ASP A 45 -4.22 2.65 7.03
N ILE A 46 -3.38 3.61 6.66
CA ILE A 46 -1.93 3.59 6.83
C ILE A 46 -1.50 4.85 7.57
N GLN A 47 -0.28 4.87 8.07
CA GLN A 47 0.23 6.06 8.74
C GLN A 47 0.25 7.26 7.79
N GLY A 48 -0.46 8.32 8.15
CA GLY A 48 -0.57 9.56 7.37
C GLY A 48 -1.48 9.50 6.17
N GLY A 49 -2.27 8.42 5.98
CA GLY A 49 -3.09 8.29 4.79
C GLY A 49 -3.91 7.02 4.67
N VAL A 50 -4.26 6.70 3.45
CA VAL A 50 -5.08 5.53 3.08
C VAL A 50 -4.46 4.83 1.88
N LEU A 51 -4.44 3.51 1.94
CA LEU A 51 -4.17 2.63 0.83
C LEU A 51 -5.48 2.19 0.17
N PHE A 52 -5.59 2.35 -1.14
CA PHE A 52 -6.64 1.77 -1.95
C PHE A 52 -6.07 0.60 -2.76
N VAL A 53 -6.72 -0.55 -2.65
CA VAL A 53 -6.37 -1.76 -3.41
C VAL A 53 -7.28 -1.85 -4.62
N GLU A 54 -6.68 -1.78 -5.78
CA GLU A 54 -7.32 -1.90 -7.08
C GLU A 54 -6.78 -3.14 -7.81
N LYS A 55 -7.38 -3.48 -8.93
CA LYS A 55 -6.91 -4.60 -9.75
C LYS A 55 -5.50 -4.30 -10.29
N ALA A 56 -4.50 -5.13 -9.90
CA ALA A 56 -3.09 -4.97 -10.25
C ALA A 56 -2.49 -3.58 -9.92
N LYS A 57 -3.05 -2.88 -8.93
CA LYS A 57 -2.61 -1.55 -8.57
C LYS A 57 -2.89 -1.23 -7.11
N PHE A 58 -1.95 -0.57 -6.45
CA PHE A 58 -2.08 0.00 -5.13
C PHE A 58 -1.96 1.52 -5.24
N THR A 59 -2.94 2.26 -4.68
CA THR A 59 -2.90 3.73 -4.63
C THR A 59 -2.76 4.16 -3.18
N PHE A 60 -1.68 4.87 -2.88
CA PHE A 60 -1.37 5.43 -1.57
C PHE A 60 -1.73 6.91 -1.60
N ALA A 61 -2.69 7.33 -0.77
CA ALA A 61 -3.11 8.72 -0.64
C ALA A 61 -2.74 9.23 0.76
N PHE A 62 -1.99 10.33 0.82
CA PHE A 62 -1.54 10.97 2.04
C PHE A 62 -2.17 12.34 2.20
N PHE A 63 -2.37 12.76 3.43
CA PHE A 63 -3.00 14.03 3.79
C PHE A 63 -2.05 14.88 4.63
N ASP A 64 -2.27 16.20 4.58
CA ASP A 64 -1.66 17.16 5.47
C ASP A 64 -2.22 16.96 6.90
N GLU A 65 -1.50 16.16 7.72
CA GLU A 65 -1.92 15.82 9.08
C GLU A 65 -2.01 17.05 10.00
N GLU A 66 -1.15 18.05 9.80
CA GLU A 66 -1.17 19.28 10.61
C GLU A 66 -2.46 20.06 10.35
N LYS A 67 -2.83 20.23 9.08
CA LYS A 67 -4.10 20.86 8.70
C LYS A 67 -5.31 20.04 9.16
N LEU A 68 -5.27 18.73 8.99
CA LEU A 68 -6.34 17.85 9.46
C LEU A 68 -6.57 18.00 10.96
N SER A 69 -5.49 17.96 11.76
CA SER A 69 -5.52 18.18 13.21
C SER A 69 -6.03 19.58 13.60
N ALA A 70 -5.64 20.62 12.83
CA ALA A 70 -6.09 21.99 13.06
C ALA A 70 -7.60 22.16 12.82
N ILE A 71 -8.15 21.54 11.78
CA ILE A 71 -9.59 21.52 11.50
C ILE A 71 -10.35 20.84 12.63
N HIS A 72 -9.89 19.68 13.10
CA HIS A 72 -10.51 18.97 14.23
C HIS A 72 -10.47 19.76 15.56
N SER A 73 -9.49 20.64 15.74
CA SER A 73 -9.37 21.47 16.95
C SER A 73 -10.10 22.81 16.85
N ASN A 74 -10.98 23.03 15.87
CA ASN A 74 -11.72 24.29 15.63
C ASN A 74 -10.82 25.54 15.53
N LYS A 75 -9.56 25.38 15.14
CA LYS A 75 -8.72 26.52 14.79
C LYS A 75 -9.15 27.03 13.40
N ASN A 76 -9.47 28.32 13.30
CA ASN A 76 -9.83 28.98 12.02
C ASN A 76 -8.75 28.68 10.96
N THR A 77 -9.01 27.70 10.11
CA THR A 77 -8.16 27.32 8.97
C THR A 77 -9.06 27.25 7.74
N ASP A 78 -8.49 27.55 6.58
CA ASP A 78 -9.19 27.27 5.32
C ASP A 78 -9.55 25.78 5.30
N ASP A 79 -10.81 25.46 4.98
CA ASP A 79 -11.37 24.09 4.98
C ASP A 79 -10.79 23.18 3.88
N ILE A 80 -9.65 23.58 3.28
CA ILE A 80 -9.00 22.83 2.21
C ILE A 80 -7.88 21.95 2.78
N ILE A 81 -8.08 20.63 2.75
CA ILE A 81 -7.05 19.65 3.06
C ILE A 81 -6.25 19.35 1.79
N ASN A 82 -4.94 19.58 1.84
CA ASN A 82 -4.07 19.16 0.77
C ASN A 82 -3.85 17.64 0.84
N SER A 83 -3.79 17.02 -0.32
CA SER A 83 -3.51 15.58 -0.44
C SER A 83 -2.51 15.33 -1.57
N HIS A 84 -1.75 14.23 -1.42
CA HIS A 84 -0.84 13.74 -2.44
C HIS A 84 -1.04 12.24 -2.59
N ALA A 85 -1.17 11.77 -3.82
CA ALA A 85 -1.31 10.34 -4.08
C ALA A 85 -0.25 9.86 -5.07
N TYR A 86 0.31 8.68 -4.79
CA TYR A 86 1.10 7.93 -5.76
C TYR A 86 0.56 6.51 -5.91
N SER A 87 0.83 5.88 -7.04
CA SER A 87 0.43 4.50 -7.30
C SER A 87 1.62 3.58 -7.62
N MET A 88 1.45 2.31 -7.29
CA MET A 88 2.28 1.16 -7.60
C MET A 88 1.47 0.24 -8.51
N GLU A 89 1.86 0.12 -9.78
CA GLU A 89 1.11 -0.59 -10.82
C GLU A 89 1.91 -1.79 -11.33
N PHE A 90 1.33 -2.98 -11.30
CA PHE A 90 1.90 -4.21 -11.88
C PHE A 90 1.66 -4.22 -13.39
N LEU A 91 2.73 -3.94 -14.17
CA LEU A 91 2.64 -3.80 -15.62
C LEU A 91 2.54 -5.17 -16.32
N ASN A 92 1.78 -5.23 -17.42
CA ASN A 92 1.62 -6.43 -18.23
C ASN A 92 1.12 -7.64 -17.41
N HIS A 93 0.32 -7.36 -16.40
CA HIS A 93 -0.30 -8.41 -15.60
C HIS A 93 -1.24 -9.28 -16.45
N ASN A 94 -1.50 -10.50 -15.99
CA ASN A 94 -2.51 -11.37 -16.60
C ASN A 94 -3.90 -10.70 -16.49
N PRO A 95 -4.62 -10.42 -17.56
CA PRO A 95 -5.92 -9.74 -17.49
C PRO A 95 -7.00 -10.56 -16.77
N SER A 96 -6.82 -11.88 -16.69
CA SER A 96 -7.77 -12.83 -16.09
C SER A 96 -7.46 -13.22 -14.66
N PHE A 97 -6.49 -12.55 -14.00
CA PHE A 97 -6.19 -12.84 -12.60
C PHE A 97 -7.38 -12.53 -11.67
N THR A 98 -7.46 -13.24 -10.57
CA THR A 98 -8.50 -13.04 -9.56
C THR A 98 -7.99 -12.25 -8.37
N ILE A 99 -8.91 -11.57 -7.67
CA ILE A 99 -8.64 -10.86 -6.42
C ILE A 99 -9.64 -11.32 -5.36
N SER A 100 -9.16 -11.62 -4.16
CA SER A 100 -9.95 -12.12 -3.05
C SER A 100 -9.52 -11.46 -1.74
N LEU A 101 -10.47 -11.25 -0.84
CA LEU A 101 -10.24 -10.86 0.54
C LEU A 101 -10.23 -12.12 1.40
N LEU A 102 -9.19 -12.29 2.22
CA LEU A 102 -8.99 -13.47 3.04
C LEU A 102 -8.93 -13.11 4.52
N ASP A 103 -9.17 -14.11 5.36
CA ASP A 103 -9.17 -13.99 6.82
C ASP A 103 -10.11 -12.88 7.32
N LYS A 104 -11.42 -13.13 7.09
CA LYS A 104 -12.52 -12.23 7.45
C LYS A 104 -12.59 -12.04 8.96
N SER A 105 -12.61 -10.80 9.40
CA SER A 105 -12.84 -10.40 10.79
C SER A 105 -14.34 -10.35 11.12
N ASN A 106 -14.67 -10.45 12.40
CA ASN A 106 -16.03 -10.17 12.90
C ASN A 106 -16.33 -8.67 12.99
N TYR A 107 -15.34 -7.80 12.83
CA TYR A 107 -15.52 -6.35 12.83
C TYR A 107 -15.99 -5.88 11.46
N TYR A 108 -16.83 -4.84 11.46
CA TYR A 108 -17.34 -4.17 10.26
C TYR A 108 -17.53 -2.68 10.52
N GLU A 109 -17.64 -1.91 9.45
CA GLU A 109 -18.02 -0.50 9.44
C GLU A 109 -19.36 -0.33 8.73
N ASN A 110 -20.16 0.64 9.20
CA ASN A 110 -21.37 1.09 8.53
C ASN A 110 -21.11 2.47 7.92
N TYR A 111 -21.63 2.71 6.72
CA TYR A 111 -21.42 3.94 6.01
C TYR A 111 -22.74 4.68 5.79
N TYR A 112 -22.82 5.92 6.28
CA TYR A 112 -23.94 6.82 6.09
C TYR A 112 -23.60 7.80 4.97
N LEU A 113 -23.90 7.44 3.74
CA LEU A 113 -23.76 8.31 2.58
C LEU A 113 -24.98 9.21 2.45
N LYS A 114 -24.81 10.36 1.79
CA LYS A 114 -25.85 11.39 1.67
C LYS A 114 -27.22 10.85 1.24
N GLU A 115 -27.26 9.81 0.41
CA GLU A 115 -28.48 9.20 -0.15
C GLU A 115 -28.55 7.67 0.06
N LYS A 116 -27.58 7.06 0.77
CA LYS A 116 -27.47 5.62 0.90
C LYS A 116 -26.86 5.22 2.22
N TYR A 117 -27.51 4.31 2.93
CA TYR A 117 -26.92 3.57 4.04
C TYR A 117 -26.33 2.27 3.51
N LEU A 118 -25.09 1.99 3.88
CA LEU A 118 -24.38 0.75 3.59
C LEU A 118 -24.04 0.07 4.91
N ASP A 119 -24.53 -1.12 5.08
CA ASP A 119 -24.39 -1.91 6.30
C ASP A 119 -23.32 -2.97 6.12
N SER A 120 -22.50 -3.15 7.16
CA SER A 120 -21.61 -4.28 7.32
C SER A 120 -20.50 -4.42 6.24
N ALA A 121 -19.74 -3.34 6.00
CA ALA A 121 -18.46 -3.46 5.31
C ALA A 121 -17.45 -4.14 6.23
N TYR A 122 -17.15 -5.42 5.98
CA TYR A 122 -16.28 -6.21 6.86
C TYR A 122 -14.81 -5.91 6.69
N PHE A 123 -14.05 -6.16 7.75
CA PHE A 123 -12.60 -6.14 7.73
C PHE A 123 -12.03 -7.51 7.37
N PHE A 124 -10.93 -7.48 6.64
CA PHE A 124 -10.14 -8.64 6.25
C PHE A 124 -8.67 -8.40 6.59
N ASN A 125 -7.92 -9.44 6.89
CA ASN A 125 -6.50 -9.30 7.22
C ASN A 125 -5.60 -9.39 5.99
N GLU A 126 -6.08 -9.95 4.89
CA GLU A 126 -5.29 -10.21 3.69
C GLU A 126 -6.07 -9.90 2.40
N VAL A 127 -5.33 -9.46 1.38
CA VAL A 127 -5.82 -9.35 0.00
C VAL A 127 -4.93 -10.22 -0.88
N PHE A 128 -5.51 -11.20 -1.55
CA PHE A 128 -4.82 -12.13 -2.41
C PHE A 128 -5.18 -11.89 -3.88
N GLN A 129 -4.17 -11.71 -4.73
CA GLN A 129 -4.31 -11.59 -6.17
C GLN A 129 -3.64 -12.82 -6.80
N GLU A 130 -4.46 -13.78 -7.22
CA GLU A 130 -4.01 -15.05 -7.77
C GLU A 130 -3.68 -14.91 -9.24
N ASN A 131 -2.52 -15.43 -9.65
CA ASN A 131 -2.02 -15.38 -11.02
C ASN A 131 -1.93 -13.95 -11.59
N ILE A 132 -1.46 -13.00 -10.80
CA ILE A 132 -1.22 -11.62 -11.30
C ILE A 132 -0.26 -11.60 -12.51
N TYR A 133 0.68 -12.56 -12.56
CA TYR A 133 1.37 -13.02 -13.75
C TYR A 133 1.27 -14.54 -13.83
N ASP A 134 1.57 -15.14 -14.94
CA ASP A 134 1.54 -16.60 -15.09
C ASP A 134 2.35 -17.29 -13.99
N ASN A 135 1.69 -18.08 -13.13
CA ASN A 135 2.25 -18.75 -11.96
C ASN A 135 2.90 -17.80 -10.92
N ILE A 136 2.47 -16.55 -10.84
CA ILE A 136 2.90 -15.60 -9.81
C ILE A 136 1.68 -15.00 -9.15
N ASP A 137 1.65 -15.07 -7.82
CA ASP A 137 0.59 -14.53 -6.99
C ASP A 137 1.11 -13.33 -6.18
N LEU A 138 0.20 -12.51 -5.70
CA LEU A 138 0.49 -11.37 -4.83
C LEU A 138 -0.39 -11.44 -3.60
N LEU A 139 0.24 -11.48 -2.41
CA LEU A 139 -0.43 -11.44 -1.13
C LEU A 139 -0.09 -10.11 -0.43
N LEU A 140 -1.09 -9.30 -0.14
CA LEU A 140 -0.96 -8.05 0.63
C LEU A 140 -1.56 -8.27 2.00
N TYR A 141 -0.81 -7.93 3.05
CA TYR A 141 -1.20 -8.17 4.44
C TYR A 141 -0.53 -7.19 5.40
N SER A 142 -0.95 -7.21 6.66
CA SER A 142 -0.29 -6.44 7.72
C SER A 142 0.24 -7.39 8.79
N ARG A 143 1.50 -7.22 9.15
CA ARG A 143 2.14 -7.96 10.23
C ARG A 143 2.93 -7.01 11.13
N ASN A 144 2.74 -7.13 12.44
CA ASN A 144 3.39 -6.24 13.43
C ASN A 144 3.16 -4.75 13.12
N LYS A 145 1.96 -4.38 12.71
CA LYS A 145 1.55 -3.01 12.32
C LYS A 145 2.27 -2.46 11.06
N GLN A 146 2.99 -3.29 10.34
CA GLN A 146 3.63 -2.93 9.09
C GLN A 146 2.87 -3.55 7.93
N LEU A 147 2.62 -2.75 6.90
CA LEU A 147 2.07 -3.22 5.65
C LEU A 147 3.16 -3.96 4.88
N LYS A 148 2.84 -5.15 4.41
CA LYS A 148 3.72 -6.03 3.65
C LYS A 148 3.00 -6.57 2.43
N TYR A 149 3.77 -6.97 1.44
CA TYR A 149 3.25 -7.77 0.36
C TYR A 149 4.27 -8.84 -0.04
N ASP A 150 3.79 -10.02 -0.32
CA ASP A 150 4.60 -11.12 -0.83
C ASP A 150 4.31 -11.31 -2.31
N ILE A 151 5.37 -11.35 -3.12
CA ILE A 151 5.29 -11.84 -4.49
C ILE A 151 5.66 -13.32 -4.43
N ILE A 152 4.68 -14.18 -4.66
CA ILE A 152 4.80 -15.62 -4.57
C ILE A 152 5.04 -16.17 -5.98
N ILE A 153 6.25 -16.58 -6.25
CA ILE A 153 6.69 -17.13 -7.52
C ILE A 153 6.62 -18.66 -7.42
N ASN A 154 5.60 -19.23 -8.05
CA ASN A 154 5.42 -20.68 -8.10
C ASN A 154 6.44 -21.33 -9.04
N PRO A 155 6.67 -22.65 -8.95
CA PRO A 155 7.65 -23.35 -9.79
C PRO A 155 7.51 -23.01 -11.28
N PHE A 156 8.67 -22.80 -11.92
CA PHE A 156 8.82 -22.48 -13.36
C PHE A 156 8.29 -21.10 -13.81
N ALA A 157 7.77 -20.26 -12.89
CA ALA A 157 7.37 -18.89 -13.21
C ALA A 157 8.57 -18.00 -13.55
N GLN A 158 8.33 -16.96 -14.33
CA GLN A 158 9.39 -16.09 -14.87
C GLN A 158 9.45 -14.76 -14.12
N THR A 159 10.38 -14.63 -13.17
CA THR A 159 10.58 -13.40 -12.37
C THR A 159 10.84 -12.14 -13.22
N LYS A 160 11.39 -12.28 -14.42
CA LYS A 160 11.61 -11.17 -15.37
C LYS A 160 10.33 -10.47 -15.82
N ASN A 161 9.17 -11.12 -15.66
CA ASN A 161 7.86 -10.54 -15.98
C ASN A 161 7.40 -9.54 -14.93
N ILE A 162 7.91 -9.62 -13.71
CA ILE A 162 7.55 -8.73 -12.60
C ILE A 162 8.08 -7.33 -12.92
N LYS A 163 7.18 -6.41 -13.22
CA LYS A 163 7.45 -5.01 -13.54
C LYS A 163 6.47 -4.14 -12.76
N ILE A 164 6.97 -3.36 -11.82
CA ILE A 164 6.17 -2.51 -10.96
C ILE A 164 6.45 -1.05 -11.30
N LYS A 165 5.46 -0.33 -11.82
CA LYS A 165 5.56 1.08 -12.20
C LYS A 165 5.05 1.98 -11.09
N TYR A 166 5.89 2.90 -10.63
CA TYR A 166 5.48 3.95 -9.72
C TYR A 166 5.10 5.23 -10.47
N ARG A 167 3.95 5.84 -10.10
CA ARG A 167 3.42 7.07 -10.71
C ARG A 167 2.92 8.03 -9.63
N GLY A 168 3.02 9.31 -9.88
CA GLY A 168 2.49 10.35 -8.99
C GLY A 168 3.40 10.75 -7.84
N HIS A 169 4.50 10.05 -7.59
CA HIS A 169 5.53 10.42 -6.62
C HIS A 169 6.29 11.68 -7.06
N GLU A 170 6.88 12.41 -6.14
CA GLU A 170 7.81 13.50 -6.45
C GLU A 170 9.19 12.95 -6.83
N ARG A 171 9.68 11.99 -6.04
CA ARG A 171 10.98 11.38 -6.27
C ARG A 171 10.96 9.91 -5.88
N ILE A 172 11.65 9.08 -6.66
CA ILE A 172 11.90 7.67 -6.33
C ILE A 172 13.39 7.35 -6.53
N ARG A 173 13.98 6.62 -5.58
CA ARG A 173 15.39 6.24 -5.63
C ARG A 173 15.67 4.99 -4.81
N ILE A 174 16.75 4.29 -5.12
CA ILE A 174 17.31 3.25 -4.26
C ILE A 174 18.41 3.84 -3.42
N SER A 175 18.41 3.55 -2.11
CA SER A 175 19.42 3.97 -1.15
C SER A 175 19.65 2.87 -0.12
N ASN A 176 20.88 2.41 0.04
CA ASN A 176 21.25 1.30 0.93
C ASN A 176 20.39 0.04 0.71
N GLY A 177 20.07 -0.27 -0.55
CA GLY A 177 19.21 -1.40 -0.91
C GLY A 177 17.70 -1.16 -0.78
N ASN A 178 17.28 -0.11 -0.06
CA ASN A 178 15.89 0.25 0.14
C ASN A 178 15.38 1.14 -1.01
N LEU A 179 14.12 0.97 -1.38
CA LEU A 179 13.42 1.87 -2.30
C LEU A 179 12.75 2.98 -1.50
N ILE A 180 13.05 4.23 -1.82
CA ILE A 180 12.52 5.42 -1.15
C ILE A 180 11.64 6.17 -2.12
N ILE A 181 10.37 6.32 -1.77
CA ILE A 181 9.33 7.02 -2.54
C ILE A 181 8.93 8.27 -1.74
N GLN A 182 9.18 9.45 -2.32
CA GLN A 182 8.85 10.75 -1.71
C GLN A 182 7.57 11.30 -2.31
N ASN A 183 6.71 11.83 -1.47
CA ASN A 183 5.56 12.65 -1.82
C ASN A 183 5.63 14.00 -1.10
N SER A 184 4.64 14.88 -1.26
CA SER A 184 4.69 16.26 -0.71
C SER A 184 4.63 16.33 0.83
N PHE A 185 4.23 15.26 1.52
CA PHE A 185 4.01 15.27 2.97
C PHE A 185 4.95 14.35 3.73
N ASN A 186 5.37 13.24 3.09
CA ASN A 186 6.16 12.22 3.76
C ASN A 186 6.99 11.40 2.76
N SER A 187 7.62 10.35 3.26
CA SER A 187 8.24 9.33 2.42
C SER A 187 7.81 7.94 2.85
N THR A 188 7.61 7.07 1.86
CA THR A 188 7.49 5.65 2.07
C THR A 188 8.84 5.00 1.78
N THR A 189 9.32 4.17 2.70
CA THR A 189 10.49 3.33 2.50
C THR A 189 10.05 1.89 2.35
N GLU A 190 10.36 1.31 1.22
CA GLU A 190 10.24 -0.11 0.99
C GLU A 190 11.61 -0.74 1.25
N LEU A 191 11.70 -1.57 2.27
CA LEU A 191 12.97 -2.16 2.69
C LEU A 191 13.59 -3.00 1.58
N ALA A 192 14.89 -3.21 1.62
CA ALA A 192 15.59 -4.13 0.74
C ALA A 192 14.84 -5.47 0.67
N PRO A 193 14.57 -6.01 -0.52
CA PRO A 193 13.69 -7.16 -0.67
C PRO A 193 14.35 -8.38 -0.03
N TYR A 194 13.69 -8.97 0.95
CA TYR A 194 14.04 -10.29 1.46
C TYR A 194 13.42 -11.35 0.57
N ALA A 195 14.24 -12.28 0.07
CA ALA A 195 13.72 -13.36 -0.75
C ALA A 195 14.21 -14.70 -0.22
N TYR A 196 13.34 -15.73 -0.35
CA TYR A 196 13.66 -17.08 0.11
C TYR A 196 12.91 -18.14 -0.70
N GLN A 197 13.49 -19.33 -0.77
CA GLN A 197 12.87 -20.52 -1.32
C GLN A 197 12.40 -21.46 -0.21
N VAL A 198 11.33 -22.20 -0.47
CA VAL A 198 10.74 -23.15 0.47
C VAL A 198 11.02 -24.58 0.00
N PHE A 199 11.68 -25.37 0.86
CA PHE A 199 12.02 -26.78 0.64
C PHE A 199 11.36 -27.64 1.73
N GLY A 200 10.15 -28.12 1.47
CA GLY A 200 9.35 -28.78 2.50
C GLY A 200 9.07 -27.87 3.69
N SER A 201 9.66 -28.13 4.86
CA SER A 201 9.55 -27.30 6.06
C SER A 201 10.65 -26.23 6.17
N ASP A 202 11.69 -26.31 5.36
CA ASP A 202 12.88 -25.47 5.46
C ASP A 202 12.80 -24.30 4.49
N THR A 203 13.47 -23.20 4.86
CA THR A 203 13.61 -22.01 3.99
C THR A 203 15.09 -21.71 3.78
N VAL A 204 15.42 -21.34 2.54
CA VAL A 204 16.77 -20.93 2.16
C VAL A 204 16.72 -19.53 1.60
N GLU A 205 17.48 -18.61 2.18
CA GLU A 205 17.55 -17.22 1.69
C GLU A 205 18.13 -17.17 0.28
N VAL A 206 17.53 -16.34 -0.55
CA VAL A 206 17.97 -16.05 -1.93
C VAL A 206 18.35 -14.58 -2.00
N ARG A 207 19.59 -14.29 -2.41
CA ARG A 207 20.01 -12.90 -2.56
C ARG A 207 19.18 -12.21 -3.63
N CYS A 208 18.50 -11.13 -3.23
CA CYS A 208 17.61 -10.34 -4.08
C CYS A 208 17.90 -8.85 -3.93
N SER A 209 17.70 -8.06 -4.99
CA SER A 209 17.83 -6.62 -4.94
C SER A 209 16.90 -5.94 -5.95
N TYR A 210 16.50 -4.69 -5.67
CA TYR A 210 15.76 -3.85 -6.61
C TYR A 210 16.63 -3.38 -7.77
N ILE A 211 16.03 -3.32 -8.96
CA ILE A 211 16.52 -2.58 -10.13
C ILE A 211 15.49 -1.51 -10.42
N LEU A 212 15.90 -0.23 -10.38
CA LEU A 212 15.05 0.91 -10.73
C LEU A 212 15.47 1.47 -12.10
N LYS A 213 14.55 1.48 -13.05
CA LYS A 213 14.75 2.10 -14.36
C LYS A 213 13.45 2.77 -14.85
N ASN A 214 13.49 4.08 -15.12
CA ASN A 214 12.32 4.84 -15.61
C ASN A 214 11.08 4.70 -14.71
N ASN A 215 11.28 4.78 -13.38
CA ASN A 215 10.23 4.55 -12.37
C ASN A 215 9.58 3.16 -12.43
N ILE A 216 10.26 2.19 -13.01
CA ILE A 216 9.87 0.77 -13.02
C ILE A 216 10.85 0.01 -12.14
N ILE A 217 10.31 -0.71 -11.17
CA ILE A 217 11.02 -1.66 -10.33
C ILE A 217 10.94 -3.05 -10.97
N SER A 218 12.07 -3.73 -10.93
CA SER A 218 12.21 -5.17 -11.15
C SER A 218 13.22 -5.74 -10.15
N PHE A 219 13.39 -7.05 -10.13
CA PHE A 219 14.24 -7.75 -9.18
C PHE A 219 15.44 -8.39 -9.85
N SER A 220 16.58 -8.39 -9.17
CA SER A 220 17.82 -9.07 -9.55
C SER A 220 18.13 -10.18 -8.57
N PHE A 221 18.55 -11.33 -9.09
CA PHE A 221 18.97 -12.52 -8.34
C PHE A 221 20.40 -12.90 -8.76
N PRO A 222 21.42 -12.26 -8.18
CA PRO A 222 22.80 -12.42 -8.65
C PRO A 222 23.36 -13.84 -8.50
N ASN A 223 22.86 -14.62 -7.53
CA ASN A 223 23.32 -15.98 -7.27
C ASN A 223 22.40 -17.05 -7.84
N SER A 224 21.44 -16.67 -8.74
CA SER A 224 20.37 -17.54 -9.21
C SER A 224 19.55 -18.21 -8.07
N TYR A 225 18.57 -18.98 -8.42
CA TYR A 225 17.72 -19.77 -7.51
C TYR A 225 17.22 -21.01 -8.25
N ILE A 226 16.69 -21.98 -7.53
CA ILE A 226 16.18 -23.23 -8.10
C ILE A 226 14.77 -22.99 -8.65
N ASN A 227 14.62 -22.99 -9.98
CA ASN A 227 13.38 -22.62 -10.66
C ASN A 227 12.23 -23.63 -10.44
N SER A 228 12.53 -24.86 -10.01
CA SER A 228 11.50 -25.86 -9.67
C SER A 228 10.91 -25.69 -8.28
N GLU A 229 11.45 -24.77 -7.47
CA GLU A 229 11.00 -24.54 -6.10
C GLU A 229 10.32 -23.19 -5.98
N LYS A 230 9.37 -23.09 -5.05
CA LYS A 230 8.67 -21.83 -4.76
C LYS A 230 9.66 -20.79 -4.25
N LEU A 231 9.62 -19.59 -4.84
CA LEU A 231 10.37 -18.42 -4.40
C LEU A 231 9.42 -17.35 -3.89
N ILE A 232 9.70 -16.78 -2.74
CA ILE A 232 8.91 -15.67 -2.17
C ILE A 232 9.81 -14.45 -2.07
N ILE A 233 9.32 -13.29 -2.53
CA ILE A 233 9.92 -11.97 -2.31
C ILE A 233 9.01 -11.24 -1.34
N ASP A 234 9.54 -10.86 -0.16
CA ASP A 234 8.83 -10.22 0.97
C ASP A 234 9.34 -8.80 1.21
N PRO A 235 8.90 -7.78 0.49
CA PRO A 235 9.16 -6.39 0.80
C PRO A 235 8.32 -5.91 1.97
N THR A 236 8.88 -5.01 2.79
CA THR A 236 8.18 -4.38 3.90
C THR A 236 8.09 -2.88 3.67
N LEU A 237 6.87 -2.30 3.80
CA LEU A 237 6.65 -0.87 3.67
C LEU A 237 6.68 -0.17 5.03
N ILE A 238 7.47 0.89 5.11
CA ILE A 238 7.56 1.77 6.28
C ILE A 238 7.14 3.17 5.84
N PHE A 239 6.10 3.70 6.49
CA PHE A 239 5.62 5.06 6.27
C PHE A 239 6.25 5.99 7.31
N SER A 240 6.92 7.05 6.86
CA SER A 240 7.56 8.04 7.73
C SER A 240 6.89 9.39 7.50
N THR A 241 6.32 9.97 8.55
CA THR A 241 5.84 11.36 8.49
C THR A 241 7.04 12.30 8.64
N TYR A 242 7.07 13.40 7.87
CA TYR A 242 7.97 14.52 8.15
C TYR A 242 7.38 15.28 9.35
N SER A 243 7.70 14.85 10.58
CA SER A 243 7.55 15.74 11.71
C SER A 243 8.63 16.82 11.53
N GLY A 244 8.26 17.97 10.98
CA GLY A 244 9.10 19.16 11.02
C GLY A 244 9.46 19.42 12.47
N ALA A 245 10.74 19.30 12.82
CA ALA A 245 11.23 19.62 14.13
C ALA A 245 11.13 21.15 14.35
N SER A 246 9.96 21.61 14.80
CA SER A 246 9.81 22.84 15.52
C SER A 246 9.66 22.47 16.99
N SER A 247 10.79 22.50 17.70
CA SER A 247 10.98 22.61 19.16
C SER A 247 10.01 21.81 20.05
N ASN A 248 10.59 20.95 20.89
CA ASN A 248 10.03 20.27 22.05
C ASN A 248 9.42 18.88 21.85
N ASN A 249 10.26 17.94 21.41
CA ASN A 249 10.03 16.53 21.76
C ASN A 249 10.52 16.29 23.19
N PHE A 250 9.65 16.45 24.17
CA PHE A 250 9.86 15.85 25.49
C PHE A 250 9.56 14.35 25.35
N GLY A 251 10.61 13.55 25.20
CA GLY A 251 10.52 12.11 25.40
C GLY A 251 10.20 11.85 26.86
N PHE A 252 9.04 11.25 27.12
CA PHE A 252 8.80 10.58 28.40
C PHE A 252 9.34 9.16 28.28
N SER A 253 10.36 8.89 29.10
CA SER A 253 10.91 7.58 29.44
C SER A 253 9.90 6.73 30.21
#